data_968eea0079498449ffebb981a9686656
#
_entry.id   968eea0079498449ffebb981a9686656
#
_cell.length_a   1.000
_cell.length_b   1.000
_cell.length_c   1.000
_cell.angle_alpha   90.00
_cell.angle_beta   90.00
_cell.angle_gamma   90.00
#
_symmetry.space_group_name_H-M   'P 1'
#
loop_
_entity.id
_entity.type
_entity.pdbx_description
1 polymer ?
#
loop_
_entity_poly.entity_id
_entity_poly.type
_entity_poly.pdbx_seq_one_letter_code
_entity_poly.pdbx_strand_id
1 'polypeptide(L)'
;MKDIDWSNLPFGYMRTDYNVRCYYRNGAWGELELCSEETINLHMAATSLHYGQEGFEGLKAYRGKDGKIRIFRPEANAERLQSTCRGILMPELPTELFVNAVKKVVKANERFIPPYESGAALYIRPLLIGISAQVGVHPASEYLFVGFVTPVGPYFKGGFATNPYVIIREFDRSAPLGTGIYKVGGNYAASLRANKMAHDLGYSCEFYLDAKEKKYIDECGAANFFGIKDNTYITPLSTSILPSITNRSLMQLAEDLGMKVERRPVPEEELATFEEAGACGTAAVISPIERIDDLENKKSYVIAKDGKPGPVCTKLYNKLRAIQYGDEPDTHNWVTILD
;
A
#
# COMPACT_ATOMS: atom_id res chain seq x y z
N MET A 1 21.98 -22.56 4.86
CA MET A 1 21.14 -21.42 4.42
C MET A 1 22.07 -20.28 4.00
N LYS A 2 21.86 -19.62 2.84
CA LYS A 2 22.62 -18.39 2.55
C LYS A 2 22.25 -17.35 3.60
N ASP A 3 23.24 -16.72 4.21
CA ASP A 3 23.00 -15.59 5.11
C ASP A 3 22.28 -14.50 4.32
N ILE A 4 21.17 -13.99 4.89
CA ILE A 4 20.40 -12.91 4.25
C ILE A 4 21.18 -11.59 4.50
N ASP A 5 21.50 -10.90 3.42
CA ASP A 5 22.08 -9.55 3.52
C ASP A 5 20.95 -8.55 3.83
N TRP A 6 20.73 -8.32 5.13
CA TRP A 6 19.68 -7.44 5.64
C TRP A 6 19.85 -5.97 5.26
N SER A 7 21.09 -5.56 4.98
CA SER A 7 21.41 -4.17 4.64
C SER A 7 21.10 -3.84 3.18
N ASN A 8 20.92 -4.85 2.32
CA ASN A 8 20.80 -4.69 0.88
C ASN A 8 19.58 -5.39 0.29
N LEU A 9 18.50 -5.46 1.07
CA LEU A 9 17.24 -6.07 0.63
C LEU A 9 16.56 -5.22 -0.44
N PRO A 10 16.18 -5.81 -1.60
CA PRO A 10 15.30 -5.16 -2.55
C PRO A 10 13.86 -5.18 -2.05
N PHE A 11 12.98 -4.37 -2.66
CA PHE A 11 11.54 -4.56 -2.53
C PHE A 11 11.07 -5.60 -3.57
N GLY A 12 11.31 -6.88 -3.26
CA GLY A 12 11.07 -7.99 -4.18
C GLY A 12 10.69 -9.28 -3.46
N TYR A 13 10.26 -10.29 -4.23
CA TYR A 13 9.94 -11.59 -3.68
C TYR A 13 11.19 -12.35 -3.25
N MET A 14 11.17 -12.85 -2.03
CA MET A 14 12.13 -13.83 -1.49
C MET A 14 11.33 -14.99 -0.89
N ARG A 15 11.71 -16.22 -1.22
CA ARG A 15 11.11 -17.41 -0.64
C ARG A 15 11.28 -17.44 0.88
N THR A 16 10.17 -17.76 1.57
CA THR A 16 10.13 -18.01 3.01
C THR A 16 9.64 -19.44 3.28
N ASP A 17 9.51 -19.84 4.54
CA ASP A 17 9.22 -21.24 4.87
C ASP A 17 7.76 -21.60 4.62
N TYR A 18 6.83 -20.69 4.93
CA TYR A 18 5.40 -20.98 4.94
C TYR A 18 4.59 -19.82 4.37
N ASN A 19 3.48 -20.18 3.74
CA ASN A 19 2.31 -19.31 3.53
C ASN A 19 1.13 -19.85 4.34
N VAL A 20 0.10 -19.05 4.54
CA VAL A 20 -1.16 -19.46 5.15
C VAL A 20 -2.24 -19.49 4.10
N ARG A 21 -3.10 -20.51 4.13
CA ARG A 21 -4.23 -20.69 3.20
C ARG A 21 -5.51 -20.90 3.96
N CYS A 22 -6.61 -20.41 3.39
CA CYS A 22 -7.96 -20.65 3.87
C CYS A 22 -8.92 -20.68 2.68
N TYR A 23 -9.73 -21.73 2.57
CA TYR A 23 -10.70 -21.87 1.49
C TYR A 23 -12.09 -21.44 1.93
N TYR A 24 -12.80 -20.76 1.03
CA TYR A 24 -14.24 -20.56 1.14
C TYR A 24 -14.94 -21.54 0.22
N ARG A 25 -15.71 -22.44 0.81
CA ARG A 25 -16.47 -23.48 0.09
C ARG A 25 -17.79 -23.74 0.78
N ASN A 26 -18.81 -24.11 0.02
CA ASN A 26 -20.14 -24.41 0.57
C ASN A 26 -20.73 -23.29 1.44
N GLY A 27 -20.41 -22.03 1.12
CA GLY A 27 -20.92 -20.87 1.84
C GLY A 27 -20.18 -20.53 3.14
N ALA A 28 -19.05 -21.16 3.45
CA ALA A 28 -18.32 -20.94 4.70
C ALA A 28 -16.79 -20.91 4.50
N TRP A 29 -16.10 -20.16 5.36
CA TRP A 29 -14.65 -20.20 5.50
C TRP A 29 -14.22 -21.45 6.26
N GLY A 30 -13.18 -22.13 5.77
CA GLY A 30 -12.55 -23.24 6.42
C GLY A 30 -11.46 -22.85 7.44
N GLU A 31 -10.63 -23.81 7.80
CA GLU A 31 -9.52 -23.62 8.75
C GLU A 31 -8.32 -22.92 8.09
N LEU A 32 -7.50 -22.26 8.91
CA LEU A 32 -6.23 -21.68 8.50
C LEU A 32 -5.15 -22.77 8.47
N GLU A 33 -4.60 -23.03 7.29
CA GLU A 33 -3.57 -24.04 7.06
C GLU A 33 -2.23 -23.37 6.74
N LEU A 34 -1.14 -23.81 7.37
CA LEU A 34 0.22 -23.46 6.95
C LEU A 34 0.65 -24.41 5.83
N CYS A 35 1.21 -23.85 4.77
CA CYS A 35 1.67 -24.56 3.61
C CYS A 35 3.08 -24.10 3.21
N SER A 36 3.99 -25.04 2.94
CA SER A 36 5.35 -24.76 2.45
C SER A 36 5.45 -24.70 0.92
N GLU A 37 4.38 -25.09 0.22
CA GLU A 37 4.31 -25.04 -1.24
C GLU A 37 4.12 -23.60 -1.71
N GLU A 38 5.01 -23.11 -2.60
CA GLU A 38 4.97 -21.74 -3.11
C GLU A 38 3.94 -21.54 -4.24
N THR A 39 3.50 -22.62 -4.84
CA THR A 39 2.58 -22.60 -5.98
C THR A 39 1.16 -22.86 -5.55
N ILE A 40 0.21 -22.32 -6.32
CA ILE A 40 -1.22 -22.56 -6.18
C ILE A 40 -1.68 -23.33 -7.42
N ASN A 41 -2.36 -24.46 -7.21
CA ASN A 41 -2.99 -25.17 -8.30
C ASN A 41 -4.38 -24.56 -8.57
N LEU A 42 -4.54 -23.89 -9.70
CA LEU A 42 -5.79 -23.26 -10.13
C LEU A 42 -6.32 -23.93 -11.40
N HIS A 43 -7.65 -24.10 -11.47
CA HIS A 43 -8.29 -24.48 -12.72
C HIS A 43 -8.10 -23.37 -13.76
N MET A 44 -7.83 -23.73 -15.02
CA MET A 44 -7.60 -22.73 -16.09
C MET A 44 -8.77 -21.77 -16.33
N ALA A 45 -10.00 -22.14 -15.94
CA ALA A 45 -11.20 -21.30 -16.01
C ALA A 45 -11.54 -20.59 -14.69
N ALA A 46 -10.58 -20.43 -13.76
CA ALA A 46 -10.80 -19.69 -12.52
C ALA A 46 -11.11 -18.22 -12.81
N THR A 47 -12.07 -17.64 -12.07
CA THR A 47 -12.54 -16.25 -12.29
C THR A 47 -11.45 -15.22 -12.08
N SER A 48 -10.49 -15.48 -11.19
CA SER A 48 -9.34 -14.61 -10.97
C SER A 48 -8.44 -14.49 -12.21
N LEU A 49 -8.28 -15.57 -13.00
CA LEU A 49 -7.44 -15.58 -14.18
C LEU A 49 -8.07 -14.85 -15.39
N HIS A 50 -9.40 -14.89 -15.50
CA HIS A 50 -10.10 -14.33 -16.67
C HIS A 50 -10.73 -12.97 -16.40
N TYR A 51 -11.26 -12.77 -15.21
CA TYR A 51 -12.07 -11.58 -14.89
C TYR A 51 -11.44 -10.72 -13.79
N GLY A 52 -10.23 -11.09 -13.31
CA GLY A 52 -9.55 -10.35 -12.25
C GLY A 52 -10.37 -10.30 -10.96
N GLN A 53 -11.22 -11.33 -10.68
CA GLN A 53 -11.95 -11.38 -9.42
C GLN A 53 -10.99 -11.76 -8.29
N GLU A 54 -10.23 -10.77 -7.85
CA GLU A 54 -9.25 -10.88 -6.80
C GLU A 54 -9.05 -9.55 -6.07
N GLY A 55 -8.68 -9.62 -4.81
CA GLY A 55 -8.30 -8.49 -4.00
C GLY A 55 -7.07 -8.83 -3.16
N PHE A 56 -6.23 -7.84 -2.90
CA PHE A 56 -5.04 -8.06 -2.10
C PHE A 56 -4.82 -6.97 -1.07
N GLU A 57 -3.98 -7.29 -0.09
CA GLU A 57 -3.57 -6.34 0.92
C GLU A 57 -2.04 -6.26 1.04
N GLY A 58 -1.57 -5.27 1.76
CA GLY A 58 -0.17 -5.11 2.06
C GLY A 58 0.01 -4.44 3.40
N LEU A 59 0.70 -5.14 4.31
CA LEU A 59 1.05 -4.63 5.63
C LEU A 59 2.46 -5.11 5.99
N LYS A 60 2.98 -4.65 7.13
CA LYS A 60 4.34 -4.98 7.54
C LYS A 60 4.40 -5.42 9.00
N ALA A 61 5.32 -6.33 9.27
CA ALA A 61 5.75 -6.67 10.62
C ALA A 61 7.18 -6.15 10.85
N TYR A 62 7.43 -5.68 12.05
CA TYR A 62 8.68 -5.05 12.46
C TYR A 62 9.21 -5.73 13.72
N ARG A 63 10.53 -5.91 13.80
CA ARG A 63 11.20 -6.27 15.04
C ARG A 63 11.65 -5.00 15.75
N GLY A 64 11.13 -4.75 16.93
CA GLY A 64 11.55 -3.62 17.76
C GLY A 64 12.90 -3.85 18.43
N LYS A 65 13.47 -2.79 18.97
CA LYS A 65 14.72 -2.84 19.75
C LYS A 65 14.63 -3.74 21.00
N ASP A 66 13.42 -3.88 21.53
CA ASP A 66 13.08 -4.79 22.64
C ASP A 66 12.90 -6.26 22.22
N GLY A 67 13.16 -6.58 20.95
CA GLY A 67 13.00 -7.91 20.36
C GLY A 67 11.57 -8.30 20.02
N LYS A 68 10.56 -7.54 20.44
CA LYS A 68 9.15 -7.84 20.17
C LYS A 68 8.81 -7.62 18.68
N ILE A 69 7.91 -8.47 18.19
CA ILE A 69 7.39 -8.37 16.83
C ILE A 69 6.09 -7.57 16.85
N ARG A 70 6.01 -6.58 15.96
CA ARG A 70 4.90 -5.64 15.85
C ARG A 70 4.30 -5.70 14.45
N ILE A 71 2.98 -5.88 14.36
CA ILE A 71 2.22 -5.84 13.10
C ILE A 71 1.41 -4.54 13.11
N PHE A 72 1.55 -3.72 12.08
CA PHE A 72 0.92 -2.40 12.04
C PHE A 72 -0.46 -2.45 11.40
N ARG A 73 -1.50 -2.10 12.18
CA ARG A 73 -2.92 -1.95 11.81
C ARG A 73 -3.53 -3.11 11.01
N PRO A 74 -3.36 -4.37 11.43
CA PRO A 74 -3.89 -5.50 10.68
C PRO A 74 -5.43 -5.48 10.56
N GLU A 75 -6.15 -4.98 11.58
CA GLU A 75 -7.60 -4.84 11.56
C GLU A 75 -8.06 -3.86 10.46
N ALA A 76 -7.35 -2.75 10.28
CA ALA A 76 -7.66 -1.79 9.21
C ALA A 76 -7.43 -2.38 7.81
N ASN A 77 -6.46 -3.29 7.65
CA ASN A 77 -6.27 -4.04 6.42
C ASN A 77 -7.41 -5.05 6.19
N ALA A 78 -7.87 -5.73 7.25
CA ALA A 78 -9.02 -6.63 7.18
C ALA A 78 -10.29 -5.89 6.70
N GLU A 79 -10.60 -4.75 7.32
CA GLU A 79 -11.75 -3.90 6.94
C GLU A 79 -11.67 -3.43 5.49
N ARG A 80 -10.48 -3.07 5.01
CA ARG A 80 -10.29 -2.64 3.62
C ARG A 80 -10.41 -3.81 2.64
N LEU A 81 -9.93 -5.01 2.99
CA LEU A 81 -10.16 -6.21 2.19
C LEU A 81 -11.67 -6.52 2.11
N GLN A 82 -12.41 -6.41 3.22
CA GLN A 82 -13.87 -6.58 3.23
C GLN A 82 -14.56 -5.56 2.33
N SER A 83 -14.13 -4.29 2.35
CA SER A 83 -14.62 -3.27 1.40
C SER A 83 -14.35 -3.68 -0.04
N THR A 84 -13.15 -4.20 -0.35
CA THR A 84 -12.82 -4.74 -1.67
C THR A 84 -13.73 -5.91 -2.04
N CYS A 85 -13.97 -6.84 -1.11
CA CYS A 85 -14.86 -7.97 -1.31
C CYS A 85 -16.28 -7.53 -1.69
N ARG A 86 -16.84 -6.57 -0.97
CA ARG A 86 -18.17 -6.00 -1.31
C ARG A 86 -18.18 -5.38 -2.70
N GLY A 87 -17.09 -4.70 -3.08
CA GLY A 87 -16.97 -4.01 -4.37
C GLY A 87 -16.95 -4.91 -5.58
N ILE A 88 -16.42 -6.13 -5.45
CA ILE A 88 -16.31 -7.11 -6.54
C ILE A 88 -17.01 -8.45 -6.23
N LEU A 89 -17.98 -8.41 -5.33
CA LEU A 89 -18.88 -9.53 -4.99
C LEU A 89 -18.12 -10.82 -4.59
N MET A 90 -17.15 -10.66 -3.68
CA MET A 90 -16.49 -11.79 -3.00
C MET A 90 -17.00 -11.96 -1.57
N PRO A 91 -16.91 -13.15 -0.95
CA PRO A 91 -17.20 -13.31 0.47
C PRO A 91 -16.22 -12.53 1.34
N GLU A 92 -16.74 -11.81 2.32
CA GLU A 92 -15.91 -11.09 3.28
C GLU A 92 -15.16 -12.08 4.18
N LEU A 93 -13.84 -11.91 4.29
CA LEU A 93 -13.07 -12.64 5.30
C LEU A 93 -13.28 -11.96 6.66
N PRO A 94 -13.73 -12.66 7.70
CA PRO A 94 -13.92 -12.07 9.03
C PRO A 94 -12.63 -11.44 9.55
N THR A 95 -12.73 -10.28 10.21
CA THR A 95 -11.56 -9.53 10.72
C THR A 95 -10.68 -10.40 11.60
N GLU A 96 -11.28 -11.17 12.52
CA GLU A 96 -10.54 -12.06 13.41
C GLU A 96 -9.78 -13.15 12.61
N LEU A 97 -10.40 -13.74 11.58
CA LEU A 97 -9.77 -14.76 10.75
C LEU A 97 -8.60 -14.17 9.95
N PHE A 98 -8.76 -12.96 9.41
CA PHE A 98 -7.68 -12.23 8.73
C PHE A 98 -6.50 -11.96 9.68
N VAL A 99 -6.76 -11.42 10.86
CA VAL A 99 -5.71 -11.09 11.85
C VAL A 99 -5.00 -12.36 12.31
N ASN A 100 -5.74 -13.43 12.56
CA ASN A 100 -5.18 -14.72 12.94
C ASN A 100 -4.32 -15.33 11.82
N ALA A 101 -4.73 -15.20 10.55
CA ALA A 101 -3.93 -15.62 9.41
C ALA A 101 -2.61 -14.85 9.33
N VAL A 102 -2.67 -13.53 9.50
CA VAL A 102 -1.48 -12.65 9.51
C VAL A 102 -0.53 -13.02 10.64
N LYS A 103 -1.03 -13.17 11.87
CA LYS A 103 -0.23 -13.61 13.01
C LYS A 103 0.42 -14.97 12.77
N LYS A 104 -0.36 -15.94 12.26
CA LYS A 104 0.08 -17.32 12.00
C LYS A 104 1.23 -17.37 10.97
N VAL A 105 1.11 -16.64 9.86
CA VAL A 105 2.16 -16.64 8.83
C VAL A 105 3.40 -15.88 9.28
N VAL A 106 3.27 -14.79 10.03
CA VAL A 106 4.41 -14.05 10.58
C VAL A 106 5.17 -14.91 11.59
N LYS A 107 4.47 -15.56 12.52
CA LYS A 107 5.06 -16.45 13.53
C LYS A 107 5.81 -17.62 12.87
N ALA A 108 5.20 -18.26 11.88
CA ALA A 108 5.81 -19.39 11.16
C ALA A 108 7.08 -19.01 10.38
N ASN A 109 7.25 -17.71 10.10
CA ASN A 109 8.39 -17.16 9.36
C ASN A 109 9.23 -16.18 10.18
N GLU A 110 9.21 -16.29 11.50
CA GLU A 110 9.85 -15.33 12.42
C GLU A 110 11.32 -15.07 12.09
N ARG A 111 12.05 -16.09 11.63
CA ARG A 111 13.47 -15.98 11.26
C ARG A 111 13.75 -15.07 10.06
N PHE A 112 12.72 -14.75 9.28
CA PHE A 112 12.79 -13.82 8.15
C PHE A 112 12.42 -12.39 8.50
N ILE A 113 12.09 -12.09 9.76
CA ILE A 113 11.84 -10.73 10.20
C ILE A 113 13.21 -10.04 10.35
N PRO A 114 13.46 -8.97 9.57
CA PRO A 114 14.75 -8.28 9.63
C PRO A 114 15.07 -7.78 11.05
N PRO A 115 16.35 -7.76 11.45
CA PRO A 115 16.76 -7.17 12.72
C PRO A 115 16.47 -5.67 12.73
N TYR A 116 16.28 -5.13 13.94
CA TYR A 116 15.93 -3.72 14.15
C TYR A 116 16.90 -2.75 13.43
N GLU A 117 18.20 -3.00 13.55
CA GLU A 117 19.27 -2.15 13.04
C GLU A 117 19.27 -2.03 11.51
N SER A 118 18.67 -2.98 10.81
CA SER A 118 18.59 -2.97 9.34
C SER A 118 17.63 -1.90 8.79
N GLY A 119 16.68 -1.41 9.61
CA GLY A 119 15.60 -0.54 9.16
C GLY A 119 14.65 -1.16 8.13
N ALA A 120 14.82 -2.45 7.81
CA ALA A 120 13.98 -3.23 6.92
C ALA A 120 12.76 -3.82 7.66
N ALA A 121 11.84 -4.44 6.95
CA ALA A 121 10.63 -5.01 7.53
C ALA A 121 10.24 -6.32 6.84
N LEU A 122 9.43 -7.14 7.51
CA LEU A 122 8.76 -8.26 6.87
C LEU A 122 7.46 -7.77 6.23
N TYR A 123 7.41 -7.78 4.90
CA TYR A 123 6.21 -7.45 4.15
C TYR A 123 5.26 -8.64 4.12
N ILE A 124 4.00 -8.40 4.39
CA ILE A 124 2.94 -9.41 4.40
C ILE A 124 1.99 -9.11 3.24
N ARG A 125 1.73 -10.10 2.41
CA ARG A 125 0.84 -10.04 1.27
C ARG A 125 -0.34 -10.98 1.44
N PRO A 126 -1.48 -10.52 2.00
CA PRO A 126 -2.76 -11.20 1.87
C PRO A 126 -3.31 -11.05 0.46
N LEU A 127 -3.85 -12.14 -0.08
CA LEU A 127 -4.47 -12.24 -1.40
C LEU A 127 -5.74 -13.07 -1.29
N LEU A 128 -6.84 -12.61 -1.85
CA LEU A 128 -8.11 -13.35 -1.95
C LEU A 128 -8.51 -13.45 -3.40
N ILE A 129 -8.71 -14.67 -3.89
CA ILE A 129 -8.98 -14.97 -5.31
C ILE A 129 -10.18 -15.87 -5.48
N GLY A 130 -10.97 -15.63 -6.53
CA GLY A 130 -11.99 -16.55 -7.02
C GLY A 130 -11.37 -17.73 -7.77
N ILE A 131 -11.67 -18.95 -7.36
CA ILE A 131 -11.02 -20.18 -7.86
C ILE A 131 -11.94 -21.15 -8.59
N SER A 132 -13.27 -20.96 -8.54
CA SER A 132 -14.19 -21.84 -9.24
C SER A 132 -14.11 -21.68 -10.76
N ALA A 133 -14.27 -22.82 -11.45
CA ALA A 133 -14.21 -22.90 -12.90
C ALA A 133 -15.51 -22.42 -13.54
N GLN A 134 -15.43 -21.39 -14.39
CA GLN A 134 -16.57 -20.88 -15.14
C GLN A 134 -16.15 -20.06 -16.36
N VAL A 135 -17.06 -19.91 -17.31
CA VAL A 135 -16.86 -19.09 -18.52
C VAL A 135 -17.71 -17.82 -18.49
N GLY A 136 -18.91 -17.87 -17.93
CA GLY A 136 -19.80 -16.70 -17.80
C GLY A 136 -19.27 -15.71 -16.75
N VAL A 137 -19.55 -14.40 -16.94
CA VAL A 137 -19.17 -13.35 -16.02
C VAL A 137 -20.17 -13.30 -14.85
N HIS A 138 -19.84 -13.96 -13.78
CA HIS A 138 -20.55 -13.92 -12.49
C HIS A 138 -19.58 -14.24 -11.34
N PRO A 139 -19.93 -13.93 -10.09
CA PRO A 139 -19.07 -14.24 -8.95
C PRO A 139 -18.72 -15.73 -8.86
N ALA A 140 -17.52 -16.03 -8.42
CA ALA A 140 -17.11 -17.39 -8.13
C ALA A 140 -17.97 -18.01 -7.01
N SER A 141 -18.05 -19.33 -6.98
CA SER A 141 -18.69 -20.10 -5.89
C SER A 141 -17.68 -20.55 -4.82
N GLU A 142 -16.39 -20.58 -5.18
CA GLU A 142 -15.31 -20.95 -4.28
C GLU A 142 -14.17 -19.90 -4.34
N TYR A 143 -13.56 -19.65 -3.20
CA TYR A 143 -12.46 -18.69 -3.07
C TYR A 143 -11.32 -19.26 -2.25
N LEU A 144 -10.13 -18.72 -2.49
CA LEU A 144 -8.93 -19.04 -1.73
C LEU A 144 -8.33 -17.74 -1.19
N PHE A 145 -8.19 -17.66 0.12
CA PHE A 145 -7.33 -16.69 0.78
C PHE A 145 -5.92 -17.26 0.95
N VAL A 146 -4.92 -16.48 0.56
CA VAL A 146 -3.49 -16.81 0.75
C VAL A 146 -2.80 -15.64 1.42
N GLY A 147 -2.03 -15.91 2.47
CA GLY A 147 -1.13 -14.94 3.08
C GLY A 147 0.31 -15.43 2.97
N PHE A 148 1.20 -14.66 2.36
CA PHE A 148 2.64 -14.94 2.36
C PHE A 148 3.44 -13.74 2.83
N VAL A 149 4.70 -13.97 3.18
CA VAL A 149 5.60 -12.93 3.69
C VAL A 149 6.91 -12.91 2.89
N THR A 150 7.55 -11.74 2.86
CA THR A 150 8.88 -11.58 2.27
C THR A 150 9.63 -10.44 2.99
N PRO A 151 10.90 -10.60 3.36
CA PRO A 151 11.67 -9.49 3.90
C PRO A 151 11.93 -8.45 2.80
N VAL A 152 11.76 -7.17 3.13
CA VAL A 152 11.93 -6.07 2.18
C VAL A 152 12.74 -4.93 2.79
N GLY A 153 13.59 -4.33 1.98
CA GLY A 153 14.28 -3.08 2.28
C GLY A 153 13.42 -1.85 1.94
N PRO A 154 14.05 -0.67 1.87
CA PRO A 154 13.39 0.55 1.43
C PRO A 154 12.80 0.39 0.01
N TYR A 155 11.62 0.95 -0.22
CA TYR A 155 10.97 0.90 -1.54
C TYR A 155 11.77 1.63 -2.62
N PHE A 156 12.31 2.80 -2.29
CA PHE A 156 13.22 3.53 -3.17
C PHE A 156 14.68 3.29 -2.75
N LYS A 157 15.57 3.08 -3.71
CA LYS A 157 17.00 2.82 -3.48
C LYS A 157 17.69 3.94 -2.69
N GLY A 158 17.23 5.19 -2.83
CA GLY A 158 17.73 6.35 -2.07
C GLY A 158 17.20 6.46 -0.64
N GLY A 159 16.32 5.56 -0.19
CA GLY A 159 15.69 5.63 1.13
C GLY A 159 14.73 6.83 1.25
N PHE A 160 14.78 7.55 2.38
CA PHE A 160 13.98 8.75 2.61
C PHE A 160 14.63 9.98 1.96
N ALA A 161 14.41 10.12 0.66
CA ALA A 161 14.91 11.20 -0.19
C ALA A 161 13.79 11.72 -1.10
N THR A 162 13.98 12.93 -1.63
CA THR A 162 13.04 13.52 -2.58
C THR A 162 13.10 12.82 -3.94
N ASN A 163 11.98 12.76 -4.63
CA ASN A 163 11.84 12.11 -5.92
C ASN A 163 11.05 12.99 -6.91
N PRO A 164 11.43 13.01 -8.21
CA PRO A 164 10.66 13.68 -9.25
C PRO A 164 9.50 12.81 -9.72
N TYR A 165 8.36 13.45 -9.96
CA TYR A 165 7.11 12.85 -10.45
C TYR A 165 6.70 13.51 -11.77
N VAL A 166 5.93 12.80 -12.60
CA VAL A 166 5.40 13.34 -13.86
C VAL A 166 3.91 13.09 -13.98
N ILE A 167 3.15 14.13 -14.35
CA ILE A 167 1.73 14.02 -14.66
C ILE A 167 1.58 13.29 -16.00
N ILE A 168 0.86 12.18 -15.98
CA ILE A 168 0.52 11.40 -17.18
C ILE A 168 -0.95 11.66 -17.51
N ARG A 169 -1.22 12.45 -18.56
CA ARG A 169 -2.58 12.82 -18.94
C ARG A 169 -3.24 11.82 -19.89
N GLU A 170 -2.45 11.02 -20.60
CA GLU A 170 -2.91 10.03 -21.58
C GLU A 170 -3.66 8.85 -20.93
N PHE A 171 -3.44 8.58 -19.65
CA PHE A 171 -4.00 7.43 -18.96
C PHE A 171 -4.71 7.85 -17.68
N ASP A 172 -5.80 7.15 -17.40
CA ASP A 172 -6.50 7.23 -16.13
C ASP A 172 -6.03 6.11 -15.20
N ARG A 173 -5.96 6.41 -13.91
CA ARG A 173 -5.73 5.38 -12.90
C ARG A 173 -6.95 4.44 -12.79
N SER A 174 -8.14 5.02 -12.77
CA SER A 174 -9.42 4.30 -12.74
C SER A 174 -10.58 5.21 -13.11
N ALA A 175 -11.72 4.63 -13.52
CA ALA A 175 -12.95 5.40 -13.72
C ALA A 175 -13.46 5.98 -12.39
N PRO A 176 -14.16 7.15 -12.40
CA PRO A 176 -14.65 7.83 -11.19
C PRO A 176 -15.58 6.99 -10.31
N LEU A 177 -16.38 6.11 -10.91
CA LEU A 177 -17.28 5.17 -10.22
C LEU A 177 -16.89 3.70 -10.47
N GLY A 178 -15.61 3.47 -10.80
CA GLY A 178 -15.05 2.15 -11.03
C GLY A 178 -14.48 1.52 -9.76
N THR A 179 -13.39 0.77 -9.95
CA THR A 179 -12.75 0.00 -8.88
C THR A 179 -11.64 0.75 -8.13
N GLY A 180 -11.44 2.05 -8.37
CA GLY A 180 -10.34 2.83 -7.81
C GLY A 180 -10.25 2.82 -6.29
N ILE A 181 -11.38 2.81 -5.59
CA ILE A 181 -11.45 2.74 -4.12
C ILE A 181 -11.18 1.33 -3.55
N TYR A 182 -11.12 0.31 -4.40
CA TYR A 182 -10.89 -1.08 -4.02
C TYR A 182 -9.47 -1.51 -4.35
N LYS A 183 -8.91 -2.40 -3.54
CA LYS A 183 -7.54 -2.88 -3.75
C LYS A 183 -7.53 -4.15 -4.60
N VAL A 184 -7.77 -3.97 -5.90
CA VAL A 184 -7.85 -5.02 -6.92
C VAL A 184 -6.69 -4.93 -7.91
N GLY A 185 -6.20 -6.06 -8.39
CA GLY A 185 -5.04 -6.12 -9.30
C GLY A 185 -5.29 -5.41 -10.64
N GLY A 186 -6.54 -5.35 -11.10
CA GLY A 186 -6.89 -4.65 -12.32
C GLY A 186 -6.48 -3.17 -12.33
N ASN A 187 -6.59 -2.47 -11.19
CA ASN A 187 -6.12 -1.07 -11.08
C ASN A 187 -4.60 -0.96 -11.28
N TYR A 188 -3.84 -1.95 -10.82
CA TYR A 188 -2.38 -1.98 -10.95
C TYR A 188 -1.94 -2.40 -12.35
N ALA A 189 -2.62 -3.37 -12.95
CA ALA A 189 -2.38 -3.74 -14.35
C ALA A 189 -2.63 -2.56 -15.29
N ALA A 190 -3.69 -1.79 -15.08
CA ALA A 190 -4.00 -0.59 -15.84
C ALA A 190 -2.90 0.49 -15.72
N SER A 191 -2.23 0.59 -14.57
CA SER A 191 -1.17 1.60 -14.34
C SER A 191 0.20 1.26 -14.96
N LEU A 192 0.43 0.02 -15.43
CA LEU A 192 1.74 -0.41 -15.92
C LEU A 192 2.26 0.45 -17.08
N ARG A 193 1.39 0.92 -18.00
CA ARG A 193 1.80 1.76 -19.13
C ARG A 193 2.26 3.13 -18.65
N ALA A 194 1.50 3.78 -17.80
CA ALA A 194 1.84 5.10 -17.26
C ALA A 194 3.13 5.02 -16.42
N ASN A 195 3.26 3.98 -15.59
CA ASN A 195 4.46 3.73 -14.79
C ASN A 195 5.72 3.55 -15.69
N LYS A 196 5.61 2.70 -16.72
CA LYS A 196 6.71 2.52 -17.68
C LYS A 196 7.07 3.85 -18.38
N MET A 197 6.09 4.63 -18.81
CA MET A 197 6.31 5.94 -19.42
C MET A 197 7.07 6.89 -18.48
N ALA A 198 6.65 6.99 -17.23
CA ALA A 198 7.33 7.82 -16.23
C ALA A 198 8.79 7.41 -16.06
N HIS A 199 9.06 6.12 -15.91
CA HIS A 199 10.42 5.59 -15.78
C HIS A 199 11.28 5.80 -17.04
N ASP A 200 10.73 5.58 -18.23
CA ASP A 200 11.44 5.82 -19.50
C ASP A 200 11.84 7.31 -19.65
N LEU A 201 11.05 8.22 -19.08
CA LEU A 201 11.32 9.66 -19.04
C LEU A 201 12.24 10.09 -17.89
N GLY A 202 12.69 9.13 -17.04
CA GLY A 202 13.61 9.39 -15.92
C GLY A 202 12.95 9.86 -14.62
N TYR A 203 11.63 9.72 -14.49
CA TYR A 203 10.89 10.03 -13.27
C TYR A 203 10.75 8.80 -12.38
N SER A 204 10.61 9.04 -11.08
CA SER A 204 10.45 7.97 -10.10
C SER A 204 9.05 7.37 -10.09
N CYS A 205 8.02 8.15 -10.50
CA CYS A 205 6.64 7.73 -10.46
C CYS A 205 5.76 8.60 -11.35
N GLU A 206 4.69 8.00 -11.86
CA GLU A 206 3.59 8.69 -12.51
C GLU A 206 2.68 9.39 -11.50
N PHE A 207 2.08 10.50 -11.90
CA PHE A 207 1.15 11.29 -11.13
C PHE A 207 -0.18 11.40 -11.89
N TYR A 208 -1.27 11.02 -11.24
CA TYR A 208 -2.59 10.97 -11.87
C TYR A 208 -3.46 12.15 -11.45
N LEU A 209 -4.17 12.69 -12.44
CA LEU A 209 -5.30 13.57 -12.24
C LEU A 209 -6.62 12.79 -12.38
N ASP A 210 -7.71 13.37 -11.91
CA ASP A 210 -9.03 12.77 -12.04
C ASP A 210 -9.39 12.46 -13.49
N ALA A 211 -10.05 11.32 -13.70
CA ALA A 211 -10.37 10.82 -15.03
C ALA A 211 -11.40 11.68 -15.79
N LYS A 212 -12.24 12.44 -15.05
CA LYS A 212 -13.35 13.18 -15.65
C LYS A 212 -12.96 14.53 -16.21
N GLU A 213 -12.20 15.32 -15.44
CA GLU A 213 -11.91 16.71 -15.75
C GLU A 213 -10.41 16.97 -15.99
N LYS A 214 -9.54 16.02 -15.60
CA LYS A 214 -8.08 16.19 -15.60
C LYS A 214 -7.63 17.47 -14.86
N LYS A 215 -8.34 17.79 -13.80
CA LYS A 215 -8.19 19.02 -13.04
C LYS A 215 -7.78 18.79 -11.59
N TYR A 216 -8.24 17.71 -10.98
CA TYR A 216 -8.00 17.43 -9.58
C TYR A 216 -6.98 16.31 -9.40
N ILE A 217 -6.18 16.42 -8.37
CA ILE A 217 -5.17 15.39 -8.02
C ILE A 217 -5.90 14.13 -7.55
N ASP A 218 -5.49 12.96 -8.08
CA ASP A 218 -5.93 11.64 -7.62
C ASP A 218 -4.82 10.96 -6.81
N GLU A 219 -3.94 10.22 -7.45
CA GLU A 219 -2.91 9.43 -6.77
C GLU A 219 -1.54 9.52 -7.45
N CYS A 220 -0.51 9.09 -6.72
CA CYS A 220 0.86 8.95 -7.21
C CYS A 220 1.15 7.47 -7.42
N GLY A 221 0.97 6.95 -8.64
CA GLY A 221 1.15 5.53 -8.91
C GLY A 221 0.32 4.64 -7.98
N ALA A 222 0.99 3.93 -7.07
CA ALA A 222 0.38 3.05 -6.07
C ALA A 222 0.31 3.68 -4.66
N ALA A 223 0.43 5.00 -4.53
CA ALA A 223 0.50 5.74 -3.27
C ALA A 223 -0.44 6.95 -3.27
N ASN A 224 -0.97 7.32 -2.09
CA ASN A 224 -1.78 8.54 -1.96
C ASN A 224 -0.89 9.78 -1.94
N PHE A 225 -1.39 10.87 -2.51
CA PHE A 225 -0.78 12.19 -2.42
C PHE A 225 -1.19 12.93 -1.15
N PHE A 226 -0.27 13.73 -0.59
CA PHE A 226 -0.57 14.78 0.36
C PHE A 226 0.34 15.99 0.12
N GLY A 227 -0.15 17.18 0.47
CA GLY A 227 0.61 18.42 0.50
C GLY A 227 0.52 19.09 1.86
N ILE A 228 1.55 19.89 2.19
CA ILE A 228 1.60 20.71 3.41
C ILE A 228 1.61 22.18 3.02
N LYS A 229 0.74 22.95 3.65
CA LYS A 229 0.63 24.39 3.46
C LYS A 229 0.03 25.03 4.71
N ASP A 230 0.58 26.13 5.18
CA ASP A 230 0.06 26.93 6.31
C ASP A 230 -0.30 26.03 7.52
N ASN A 231 0.61 25.16 7.95
CA ASN A 231 0.41 24.19 9.02
C ASN A 231 -0.81 23.26 8.82
N THR A 232 -1.17 23.00 7.56
CA THR A 232 -2.30 22.15 7.20
C THR A 232 -1.81 20.96 6.37
N TYR A 233 -2.22 19.74 6.75
CA TYR A 233 -2.06 18.52 5.97
C TYR A 233 -3.26 18.39 5.02
N ILE A 234 -3.02 18.47 3.73
CA ILE A 234 -4.07 18.45 2.69
C ILE A 234 -3.92 17.19 1.85
N THR A 235 -4.97 16.40 1.71
CA THR A 235 -4.96 15.20 0.89
C THR A 235 -6.22 15.10 0.02
N PRO A 236 -6.10 14.64 -1.24
CA PRO A 236 -7.23 14.52 -2.14
C PRO A 236 -8.34 13.61 -1.62
N LEU A 237 -9.57 13.97 -1.92
CA LEU A 237 -10.77 13.16 -1.70
C LEU A 237 -11.51 12.99 -3.03
N SER A 238 -11.60 11.76 -3.51
CA SER A 238 -12.43 11.42 -4.67
C SER A 238 -12.96 9.98 -4.55
N THR A 239 -13.87 9.61 -5.44
CA THR A 239 -14.46 8.27 -5.51
C THR A 239 -13.55 7.25 -6.20
N SER A 240 -12.40 7.68 -6.72
CA SER A 240 -11.41 6.83 -7.41
C SER A 240 -10.14 6.55 -6.58
N ILE A 241 -9.96 7.25 -5.45
CA ILE A 241 -8.75 7.14 -4.61
C ILE A 241 -8.88 5.99 -3.61
N LEU A 242 -7.86 5.12 -3.57
CA LEU A 242 -7.78 4.05 -2.57
C LEU A 242 -7.68 4.63 -1.15
N PRO A 243 -8.54 4.22 -0.18
CA PRO A 243 -8.44 4.64 1.21
C PRO A 243 -7.17 4.07 1.88
N SER A 244 -6.06 4.79 1.78
CA SER A 244 -4.76 4.35 2.31
C SER A 244 -4.76 4.31 3.83
N ILE A 245 -4.29 3.20 4.41
CA ILE A 245 -4.11 3.06 5.85
C ILE A 245 -2.97 3.95 6.34
N THR A 246 -1.90 4.06 5.57
CA THR A 246 -0.77 4.96 5.88
C THR A 246 -1.24 6.42 5.88
N ASN A 247 -1.99 6.86 4.85
CA ASN A 247 -2.50 8.24 4.80
C ASN A 247 -3.40 8.55 5.99
N ARG A 248 -4.32 7.65 6.35
CA ARG A 248 -5.16 7.79 7.56
C ARG A 248 -4.33 7.91 8.84
N SER A 249 -3.23 7.18 8.93
CA SER A 249 -2.32 7.27 10.08
C SER A 249 -1.56 8.60 10.09
N LEU A 250 -1.10 9.07 8.93
CA LEU A 250 -0.40 10.36 8.81
C LEU A 250 -1.33 11.54 9.11
N MET A 251 -2.60 11.51 8.68
CA MET A 251 -3.60 12.51 9.05
C MET A 251 -3.76 12.61 10.57
N GLN A 252 -3.91 11.48 11.26
CA GLN A 252 -4.02 11.46 12.72
C GLN A 252 -2.75 12.00 13.39
N LEU A 253 -1.57 11.60 12.91
CA LEU A 253 -0.30 12.13 13.43
C LEU A 253 -0.12 13.63 13.16
N ALA A 254 -0.65 14.14 12.06
CA ALA A 254 -0.65 15.57 11.79
C ALA A 254 -1.53 16.32 12.81
N GLU A 255 -2.73 15.81 13.11
CA GLU A 255 -3.60 16.34 14.18
C GLU A 255 -2.92 16.30 15.54
N ASP A 256 -2.27 15.19 15.91
CA ASP A 256 -1.50 15.05 17.16
C ASP A 256 -0.35 16.08 17.25
N LEU A 257 0.16 16.54 16.12
CA LEU A 257 1.19 17.57 16.03
C LEU A 257 0.62 19.01 16.01
N GLY A 258 -0.70 19.15 16.18
CA GLY A 258 -1.38 20.45 16.18
C GLY A 258 -1.57 21.06 14.79
N MET A 259 -1.51 20.25 13.74
CA MET A 259 -1.81 20.67 12.37
C MET A 259 -3.30 20.56 12.09
N LYS A 260 -3.79 21.35 11.14
CA LYS A 260 -5.10 21.11 10.53
C LYS A 260 -5.01 19.97 9.52
N VAL A 261 -6.11 19.25 9.30
CA VAL A 261 -6.23 18.22 8.27
C VAL A 261 -7.41 18.51 7.37
N GLU A 262 -7.16 18.55 6.07
CA GLU A 262 -8.19 18.76 5.06
C GLU A 262 -8.21 17.58 4.06
N ARG A 263 -9.39 17.00 3.89
CA ARG A 263 -9.69 16.03 2.83
C ARG A 263 -10.72 16.64 1.90
N ARG A 264 -10.30 16.99 0.70
CA ARG A 264 -11.13 17.68 -0.30
C ARG A 264 -10.60 17.43 -1.71
N PRO A 265 -11.35 17.73 -2.77
CA PRO A 265 -10.77 17.86 -4.10
C PRO A 265 -9.64 18.89 -4.07
N VAL A 266 -8.48 18.55 -4.62
CA VAL A 266 -7.29 19.41 -4.68
C VAL A 266 -7.00 19.71 -6.16
N PRO A 267 -7.20 20.95 -6.63
CA PRO A 267 -6.89 21.33 -8.00
C PRO A 267 -5.38 21.18 -8.31
N GLU A 268 -5.05 20.84 -9.54
CA GLU A 268 -3.64 20.72 -9.99
C GLU A 268 -2.85 22.01 -9.72
N GLU A 269 -3.46 23.17 -9.95
CA GLU A 269 -2.80 24.46 -9.77
C GLU A 269 -2.37 24.71 -8.32
N GLU A 270 -3.01 24.06 -7.35
CA GLU A 270 -2.65 24.18 -5.94
C GLU A 270 -1.26 23.58 -5.65
N LEU A 271 -0.73 22.71 -6.53
CA LEU A 271 0.64 22.18 -6.44
C LEU A 271 1.69 23.29 -6.31
N ALA A 272 1.47 24.43 -6.95
CA ALA A 272 2.36 25.60 -6.88
C ALA A 272 2.43 26.27 -5.49
N THR A 273 1.52 25.92 -4.59
CA THR A 273 1.36 26.60 -3.29
C THR A 273 1.83 25.75 -2.11
N PHE A 274 2.12 24.46 -2.33
CA PHE A 274 2.57 23.58 -1.26
C PHE A 274 4.02 23.89 -0.87
N GLU A 275 4.26 23.93 0.44
CA GLU A 275 5.58 24.09 1.06
C GLU A 275 6.33 22.75 1.05
N GLU A 276 5.59 21.65 1.24
CA GLU A 276 6.07 20.28 1.16
C GLU A 276 4.99 19.41 0.52
N ALA A 277 5.39 18.32 -0.11
CA ALA A 277 4.47 17.28 -0.56
C ALA A 277 5.11 15.88 -0.47
N GLY A 278 4.25 14.89 -0.41
CA GLY A 278 4.68 13.50 -0.38
C GLY A 278 3.65 12.53 -0.95
N ALA A 279 4.15 11.40 -1.41
CA ALA A 279 3.35 10.20 -1.67
C ALA A 279 3.47 9.26 -0.48
N CYS A 280 2.37 8.62 -0.04
CA CYS A 280 2.39 7.77 1.13
C CYS A 280 1.69 6.42 0.90
N GLY A 281 2.25 5.37 1.50
CA GLY A 281 1.73 4.01 1.41
C GLY A 281 2.58 3.03 2.22
N THR A 282 2.11 1.80 2.37
CA THR A 282 2.78 0.77 3.17
C THR A 282 4.22 0.48 2.70
N ALA A 283 4.47 0.54 1.40
CA ALA A 283 5.77 0.21 0.84
C ALA A 283 6.84 1.25 1.24
N ALA A 284 6.60 2.53 0.96
CA ALA A 284 7.56 3.62 1.15
C ALA A 284 7.39 4.36 2.50
N VAL A 285 6.25 4.20 3.19
CA VAL A 285 5.80 5.04 4.31
C VAL A 285 5.50 6.46 3.81
N ILE A 286 6.50 7.28 3.58
CA ILE A 286 6.45 8.55 2.87
C ILE A 286 7.57 8.58 1.83
N SER A 287 7.26 9.01 0.62
CA SER A 287 8.19 9.41 -0.42
C SER A 287 8.04 10.91 -0.64
N PRO A 288 8.95 11.75 -0.13
CA PRO A 288 8.90 13.18 -0.35
C PRO A 288 9.03 13.53 -1.84
N ILE A 289 8.29 14.53 -2.29
CA ILE A 289 8.25 14.94 -3.69
C ILE A 289 9.18 16.12 -3.89
N GLU A 290 10.12 16.01 -4.86
CA GLU A 290 11.01 17.08 -5.29
C GLU A 290 10.25 18.09 -6.15
N ARG A 291 9.68 17.56 -7.25
CA ARG A 291 8.90 18.32 -8.22
C ARG A 291 7.89 17.41 -8.92
N ILE A 292 6.88 18.02 -9.50
CA ILE A 292 5.90 17.36 -10.36
C ILE A 292 5.89 18.10 -11.68
N ASP A 293 6.24 17.41 -12.77
CA ASP A 293 6.30 18.00 -14.11
C ASP A 293 5.07 17.59 -14.94
N ASP A 294 4.45 18.56 -15.59
CA ASP A 294 3.45 18.38 -16.63
C ASP A 294 4.09 18.69 -17.98
N LEU A 295 4.56 17.66 -18.67
CA LEU A 295 5.29 17.81 -19.93
C LEU A 295 4.37 18.29 -21.07
N GLU A 296 3.09 17.91 -21.05
CA GLU A 296 2.12 18.32 -22.06
C GLU A 296 1.86 19.82 -22.01
N ASN A 297 1.65 20.37 -20.82
CA ASN A 297 1.40 21.81 -20.62
C ASN A 297 2.68 22.61 -20.34
N LYS A 298 3.85 21.99 -20.38
CA LYS A 298 5.17 22.61 -20.14
C LYS A 298 5.22 23.34 -18.78
N LYS A 299 4.64 22.74 -17.75
CA LYS A 299 4.66 23.25 -16.38
C LYS A 299 5.56 22.40 -15.51
N SER A 300 6.16 23.01 -14.48
CA SER A 300 6.93 22.31 -13.45
C SER A 300 6.57 22.91 -12.08
N TYR A 301 6.11 22.07 -11.19
CA TYR A 301 5.80 22.44 -9.80
C TYR A 301 6.93 21.98 -8.91
N VAL A 302 7.90 22.88 -8.66
CA VAL A 302 9.07 22.59 -7.80
C VAL A 302 8.69 22.82 -6.33
N ILE A 303 8.68 21.74 -5.54
CA ILE A 303 8.26 21.72 -4.14
C ILE A 303 9.52 21.75 -3.23
N ALA A 304 10.39 20.76 -3.31
CA ALA A 304 11.62 20.72 -2.54
C ALA A 304 12.76 21.47 -3.28
N LYS A 305 12.83 22.78 -3.12
CA LYS A 305 13.78 23.65 -3.85
C LYS A 305 15.25 23.37 -3.55
N ASP A 306 15.55 22.83 -2.37
CA ASP A 306 16.91 22.45 -1.96
C ASP A 306 17.19 20.95 -2.20
N GLY A 307 16.27 20.22 -2.81
CA GLY A 307 16.38 18.80 -3.07
C GLY A 307 16.30 17.91 -1.83
N LYS A 308 15.82 18.44 -0.70
CA LYS A 308 15.74 17.70 0.57
C LYS A 308 14.29 17.52 1.03
N PRO A 309 14.01 16.42 1.77
CA PRO A 309 12.74 16.27 2.46
C PRO A 309 12.45 17.43 3.40
N GLY A 310 11.24 17.97 3.35
CA GLY A 310 10.82 19.04 4.24
C GLY A 310 10.70 18.59 5.71
N PRO A 311 10.69 19.54 6.66
CA PRO A 311 10.69 19.25 8.10
C PRO A 311 9.40 18.52 8.55
N VAL A 312 8.24 18.83 7.98
CA VAL A 312 6.97 18.17 8.34
C VAL A 312 6.93 16.74 7.81
N CYS A 313 7.29 16.51 6.55
CA CYS A 313 7.43 15.16 5.99
C CYS A 313 8.40 14.32 6.81
N THR A 314 9.54 14.88 7.19
CA THR A 314 10.55 14.21 8.03
C THR A 314 10.00 13.87 9.41
N LYS A 315 9.30 14.79 10.06
CA LYS A 315 8.70 14.60 11.39
C LYS A 315 7.63 13.50 11.37
N LEU A 316 6.71 13.55 10.38
CA LEU A 316 5.66 12.55 10.21
C LEU A 316 6.24 11.16 9.89
N TYR A 317 7.25 11.09 9.01
CA TYR A 317 7.94 9.83 8.69
C TYR A 317 8.57 9.22 9.94
N ASN A 318 9.38 9.99 10.67
CA ASN A 318 10.06 9.51 11.86
C ASN A 318 9.08 9.06 12.94
N LYS A 319 8.00 9.84 13.19
CA LYS A 319 7.01 9.52 14.19
C LYS A 319 6.26 8.23 13.87
N LEU A 320 5.82 8.05 12.61
CA LEU A 320 5.16 6.82 12.21
C LEU A 320 6.08 5.61 12.32
N ARG A 321 7.35 5.76 11.90
CA ARG A 321 8.35 4.68 12.02
C ARG A 321 8.65 4.34 13.49
N ALA A 322 8.75 5.34 14.35
CA ALA A 322 9.00 5.14 15.78
C ALA A 322 7.85 4.32 16.43
N ILE A 323 6.60 4.60 16.09
CA ILE A 323 5.44 3.81 16.55
C ILE A 323 5.50 2.37 16.00
N GLN A 324 5.80 2.21 14.71
CA GLN A 324 5.88 0.90 14.05
C GLN A 324 6.95 -0.01 14.67
N TYR A 325 8.10 0.55 15.07
CA TYR A 325 9.19 -0.19 15.72
C TYR A 325 9.06 -0.27 17.25
N GLY A 326 8.17 0.55 17.84
CA GLY A 326 7.97 0.61 19.28
C GLY A 326 9.01 1.47 20.01
N ASP A 327 9.66 2.39 19.29
CA ASP A 327 10.55 3.40 19.85
C ASP A 327 9.76 4.54 20.51
N GLU A 328 8.51 4.77 20.09
CA GLU A 328 7.54 5.64 20.74
C GLU A 328 6.26 4.85 21.13
N PRO A 329 5.54 5.30 22.17
CA PRO A 329 4.28 4.69 22.57
C PRO A 329 3.23 4.75 21.45
N ASP A 330 2.50 3.67 21.27
CA ASP A 330 1.31 3.62 20.41
C ASP A 330 0.09 4.12 21.19
N THR A 331 -0.27 5.38 21.03
CA THR A 331 -1.42 6.02 21.70
C THR A 331 -2.74 5.76 20.98
N HIS A 332 -2.71 5.14 19.81
CA HIS A 332 -3.87 4.92 18.95
C HIS A 332 -4.28 3.44 18.83
N ASN A 333 -3.60 2.53 19.50
CA ASN A 333 -3.83 1.08 19.40
C ASN A 333 -3.69 0.57 17.94
N TRP A 334 -2.67 1.05 17.23
CA TRP A 334 -2.39 0.64 15.85
C TRP A 334 -1.51 -0.62 15.75
N VAL A 335 -0.81 -0.94 16.80
CA VAL A 335 0.20 -1.99 16.80
C VAL A 335 -0.32 -3.23 17.51
N THR A 336 -0.34 -4.34 16.79
CA THR A 336 -0.59 -5.67 17.36
C THR A 336 0.76 -6.32 17.65
N ILE A 337 1.02 -6.62 18.91
CA ILE A 337 2.23 -7.35 19.33
C ILE A 337 1.98 -8.85 19.10
N LEU A 338 2.97 -9.52 18.53
CA LEU A 338 2.96 -10.96 18.36
C LEU A 338 3.68 -11.60 19.55
N ASP A 339 2.96 -12.45 20.29
CA ASP A 339 3.47 -13.21 21.43
C ASP A 339 4.19 -14.49 21.02
#